data_eb487b21b579679611d062bb617efe49
#
_entry.id   eb487b21b579679611d062bb617efe49
#
_cell.length_a   1.000
_cell.length_b   1.000
_cell.length_c   1.000
_cell.angle_alpha   90.00
_cell.angle_beta   90.00
_cell.angle_gamma   90.00
#
_symmetry.space_group_name_H-M   'P 1'
#
loop_
_entity.id
_entity.type
_entity.pdbx_description
1 polymer ?
#
loop_
_entity_poly.entity_id
_entity_poly.type
_entity_poly.pdbx_seq_one_letter_code
_entity_poly.pdbx_strand_id
1 'polypeptide(L)'
;MSTTVFTTPFFKRIKSKALDADVRHLCAFVVCVFLLLFSQTSRSAELTQFSVERSEDGVYLSAIVQFDLPAVVEDALMKGIPMFFVVEADTYQSRWYWVDKRVASATRTIRLSYQPLTRRWRINIVTGLINNSAGLRATLNQNYDTLPEALSAVQRLSRWRIADNTEIEADVAYKLEFSFNLDLSQLPRPFQIGVVGQRDWTVSAQKNERLLLGAVRPKTALPLAKEADK
;
A
#
# COMPACT_ATOMS: atom_id res chain seq x y z
N MET A 1 -44.76 -46.78 -66.63
CA MET A 1 -43.45 -46.17 -66.71
C MET A 1 -43.58 -44.67 -66.48
N SER A 2 -43.36 -44.21 -65.23
CA SER A 2 -43.49 -42.79 -64.87
C SER A 2 -42.08 -42.30 -64.47
N THR A 3 -41.55 -41.41 -65.28
CA THR A 3 -40.27 -40.79 -65.10
C THR A 3 -40.44 -39.52 -64.25
N THR A 4 -39.93 -39.56 -63.03
CA THR A 4 -39.95 -38.39 -62.10
C THR A 4 -38.69 -37.58 -62.35
N VAL A 5 -38.85 -36.33 -62.82
CA VAL A 5 -37.75 -35.37 -63.01
C VAL A 5 -37.51 -34.62 -61.70
N PHE A 6 -36.36 -34.81 -61.08
CA PHE A 6 -35.88 -34.06 -59.89
C PHE A 6 -35.24 -32.75 -60.36
N THR A 7 -35.89 -31.64 -60.09
CA THR A 7 -35.32 -30.30 -60.25
C THR A 7 -34.62 -29.88 -58.97
N THR A 8 -33.30 -29.77 -59.02
CA THR A 8 -32.47 -29.21 -57.95
C THR A 8 -32.51 -27.68 -57.93
N PRO A 9 -32.81 -26.98 -56.81
CA PRO A 9 -32.74 -25.53 -56.77
C PRO A 9 -31.28 -25.07 -56.74
N PHE A 10 -30.96 -24.22 -57.69
CA PHE A 10 -29.67 -23.55 -57.83
C PHE A 10 -29.50 -22.50 -56.70
N PHE A 11 -28.80 -22.85 -55.64
CA PHE A 11 -28.49 -21.92 -54.56
C PHE A 11 -27.40 -20.95 -55.05
N LYS A 12 -27.79 -19.71 -55.29
CA LYS A 12 -26.94 -18.58 -55.67
C LYS A 12 -26.09 -18.20 -54.50
N ARG A 13 -24.78 -18.60 -54.52
CA ARG A 13 -23.77 -18.27 -53.51
C ARG A 13 -23.50 -16.78 -53.54
N ILE A 14 -24.12 -16.04 -52.62
CA ILE A 14 -23.86 -14.60 -52.39
C ILE A 14 -22.40 -14.50 -51.90
N LYS A 15 -21.59 -13.73 -52.64
CA LYS A 15 -20.19 -13.43 -52.25
C LYS A 15 -20.19 -12.49 -51.00
N SER A 16 -20.00 -13.04 -49.82
CA SER A 16 -19.97 -12.33 -48.53
C SER A 16 -18.58 -11.78 -48.15
N LYS A 17 -17.68 -11.56 -49.10
CA LYS A 17 -16.29 -11.12 -48.75
C LYS A 17 -16.19 -9.64 -48.35
N ALA A 18 -17.15 -8.78 -48.66
CA ALA A 18 -17.12 -7.38 -48.27
C ALA A 18 -17.76 -7.14 -46.89
N LEU A 19 -18.80 -7.91 -46.56
CA LEU A 19 -19.47 -7.79 -45.26
C LEU A 19 -18.59 -8.27 -44.09
N ASP A 20 -17.72 -9.27 -44.35
CA ASP A 20 -16.84 -9.83 -43.31
C ASP A 20 -15.75 -8.87 -42.85
N ALA A 21 -15.29 -7.95 -43.70
CA ALA A 21 -14.29 -6.96 -43.35
C ALA A 21 -14.84 -5.87 -42.42
N ASP A 22 -16.03 -5.32 -42.77
CA ASP A 22 -16.68 -4.27 -41.98
C ASP A 22 -17.14 -4.79 -40.60
N VAL A 23 -17.67 -6.02 -40.56
CA VAL A 23 -18.07 -6.67 -39.30
C VAL A 23 -16.84 -6.94 -38.41
N ARG A 24 -15.70 -7.33 -38.98
CA ARG A 24 -14.47 -7.50 -38.22
C ARG A 24 -13.94 -6.19 -37.65
N HIS A 25 -13.98 -5.10 -38.41
CA HIS A 25 -13.58 -3.77 -37.92
C HIS A 25 -14.55 -3.27 -36.86
N LEU A 26 -15.86 -3.49 -37.03
CA LEU A 26 -16.87 -3.16 -36.02
C LEU A 26 -16.67 -3.96 -34.74
N CYS A 27 -16.46 -5.28 -34.83
CA CYS A 27 -16.14 -6.11 -33.66
C CYS A 27 -14.85 -5.69 -32.98
N ALA A 28 -13.79 -5.39 -33.74
CA ALA A 28 -12.53 -4.89 -33.18
C ALA A 28 -12.70 -3.55 -32.47
N PHE A 29 -13.50 -2.64 -33.04
CA PHE A 29 -13.82 -1.36 -32.42
C PHE A 29 -14.63 -1.52 -31.14
N VAL A 30 -15.65 -2.37 -31.13
CA VAL A 30 -16.46 -2.67 -29.93
C VAL A 30 -15.62 -3.31 -28.83
N VAL A 31 -14.74 -4.25 -29.18
CA VAL A 31 -13.80 -4.87 -28.23
C VAL A 31 -12.82 -3.83 -27.68
N CYS A 32 -12.30 -2.94 -28.52
CA CYS A 32 -11.39 -1.88 -28.08
C CYS A 32 -12.07 -0.86 -27.14
N VAL A 33 -13.31 -0.45 -27.46
CA VAL A 33 -14.13 0.41 -26.59
C VAL A 33 -14.48 -0.30 -25.28
N PHE A 34 -14.80 -1.59 -25.32
CA PHE A 34 -15.06 -2.40 -24.14
C PHE A 34 -13.82 -2.52 -23.24
N LEU A 35 -12.64 -2.74 -23.83
CA LEU A 35 -11.37 -2.76 -23.08
C LEU A 35 -11.04 -1.40 -22.47
N LEU A 36 -11.33 -0.30 -23.15
CA LEU A 36 -11.14 1.05 -22.61
C LEU A 36 -12.10 1.37 -21.45
N LEU A 37 -13.36 0.88 -21.51
CA LEU A 37 -14.34 1.06 -20.45
C LEU A 37 -14.02 0.21 -19.20
N PHE A 38 -13.27 -0.88 -19.34
CA PHE A 38 -12.81 -1.71 -18.23
C PHE A 38 -11.44 -1.31 -17.69
N SER A 39 -10.81 -0.24 -18.18
CA SER A 39 -9.61 0.35 -17.55
C SER A 39 -9.99 0.97 -16.20
N GLN A 40 -10.34 0.14 -15.23
CA GLN A 40 -10.52 0.53 -13.85
C GLN A 40 -9.16 0.99 -13.34
N THR A 41 -9.02 2.27 -13.06
CA THR A 41 -7.86 2.80 -12.33
C THR A 41 -7.82 2.10 -10.98
N SER A 42 -6.92 1.13 -10.84
CA SER A 42 -6.59 0.55 -9.54
C SER A 42 -6.11 1.69 -8.67
N ARG A 43 -6.89 2.09 -7.66
CA ARG A 43 -6.49 3.05 -6.64
C ARG A 43 -5.46 2.37 -5.73
N SER A 44 -4.24 2.34 -6.23
CA SER A 44 -3.08 1.91 -5.46
C SER A 44 -2.67 3.05 -4.53
N ALA A 45 -2.30 2.74 -3.31
CA ALA A 45 -1.68 3.72 -2.43
C ALA A 45 -0.35 4.17 -3.05
N GLU A 46 -0.07 5.48 -3.03
CA GLU A 46 1.11 6.09 -3.63
C GLU A 46 2.04 6.64 -2.54
N LEU A 47 3.32 6.38 -2.70
CA LEU A 47 4.37 6.97 -1.87
C LEU A 47 4.81 8.30 -2.47
N THR A 48 4.37 9.41 -1.87
CA THR A 48 4.69 10.76 -2.36
C THR A 48 5.98 11.31 -1.80
N GLN A 49 6.32 10.94 -0.57
CA GLN A 49 7.59 11.32 0.06
C GLN A 49 8.18 10.08 0.73
N PHE A 50 9.49 9.90 0.58
CA PHE A 50 10.22 8.81 1.19
C PHE A 50 11.65 9.25 1.44
N SER A 51 12.08 9.25 2.69
CA SER A 51 13.43 9.60 3.08
C SER A 51 13.93 8.69 4.20
N VAL A 52 15.21 8.33 4.11
CA VAL A 52 15.91 7.55 5.13
C VAL A 52 17.10 8.35 5.59
N GLU A 53 17.20 8.55 6.90
CA GLU A 53 18.26 9.34 7.52
C GLU A 53 18.96 8.52 8.60
N ARG A 54 20.29 8.61 8.65
CA ARG A 54 21.09 8.07 9.73
C ARG A 54 21.35 9.14 10.78
N SER A 55 21.07 8.82 12.03
CA SER A 55 21.32 9.67 13.21
C SER A 55 22.26 8.95 14.18
N GLU A 56 22.66 9.60 15.27
CA GLU A 56 23.56 9.05 16.30
C GLU A 56 22.98 7.79 16.98
N ASP A 57 21.67 7.69 17.07
CA ASP A 57 20.92 6.65 17.79
C ASP A 57 20.28 5.60 16.89
N GLY A 58 20.41 5.71 15.55
CA GLY A 58 19.86 4.72 14.61
C GLY A 58 19.50 5.28 13.25
N VAL A 59 18.86 4.44 12.45
CA VAL A 59 18.35 4.77 11.12
C VAL A 59 16.85 5.05 11.20
N TYR A 60 16.44 6.18 10.65
CA TYR A 60 15.07 6.69 10.68
C TYR A 60 14.48 6.77 9.28
N LEU A 61 13.25 6.32 9.15
CA LEU A 61 12.45 6.41 7.93
C LEU A 61 11.36 7.45 8.14
N SER A 62 11.18 8.31 7.14
CA SER A 62 10.01 9.19 7.01
C SER A 62 9.37 8.98 5.66
N ALA A 63 8.05 8.78 5.64
CA ALA A 63 7.30 8.53 4.43
C ALA A 63 5.90 9.14 4.51
N ILE A 64 5.35 9.51 3.35
CA ILE A 64 3.93 9.86 3.20
C ILE A 64 3.33 8.88 2.20
N VAL A 65 2.35 8.09 2.68
CA VAL A 65 1.59 7.14 1.88
C VAL A 65 0.25 7.76 1.58
N GLN A 66 0.04 8.23 0.37
CA GLN A 66 -1.23 8.83 -0.03
C GLN A 66 -2.17 7.75 -0.57
N PHE A 67 -3.35 7.63 0.00
CA PHE A 67 -4.39 6.72 -0.44
C PHE A 67 -5.77 7.26 -0.08
N ASP A 68 -6.75 6.87 -0.88
CA ASP A 68 -8.15 7.05 -0.56
C ASP A 68 -8.68 5.80 0.12
N LEU A 69 -9.46 5.98 1.17
CA LEU A 69 -10.08 4.86 1.86
C LEU A 69 -11.24 4.31 1.00
N PRO A 70 -11.27 3.00 0.71
CA PRO A 70 -12.41 2.40 0.01
C PRO A 70 -13.71 2.62 0.80
N ALA A 71 -14.81 2.92 0.11
CA ALA A 71 -16.10 3.21 0.75
C ALA A 71 -16.57 2.09 1.68
N VAL A 72 -16.31 0.83 1.33
CA VAL A 72 -16.66 -0.33 2.15
C VAL A 72 -15.86 -0.37 3.47
N VAL A 73 -14.61 0.09 3.46
CA VAL A 73 -13.75 0.20 4.65
C VAL A 73 -14.22 1.36 5.54
N GLU A 74 -14.62 2.48 4.93
CA GLU A 74 -15.20 3.62 5.64
C GLU A 74 -16.51 3.23 6.33
N ASP A 75 -17.41 2.54 5.64
CA ASP A 75 -18.68 2.03 6.20
C ASP A 75 -18.43 1.09 7.40
N ALA A 76 -17.41 0.24 7.31
CA ALA A 76 -17.05 -0.65 8.40
C ALA A 76 -16.52 0.13 9.62
N LEU A 77 -15.67 1.13 9.38
CA LEU A 77 -15.18 2.03 10.44
C LEU A 77 -16.32 2.77 11.14
N MET A 78 -17.29 3.31 10.37
CA MET A 78 -18.48 3.99 10.94
C MET A 78 -19.33 3.08 11.80
N LYS A 79 -19.33 1.76 11.54
CA LYS A 79 -19.96 0.73 12.37
C LYS A 79 -19.12 0.35 13.60
N GLY A 80 -17.98 1.02 13.82
CA GLY A 80 -17.08 0.78 14.95
C GLY A 80 -16.12 -0.39 14.77
N ILE A 81 -15.99 -0.94 13.56
CA ILE A 81 -15.03 -2.00 13.24
C ILE A 81 -13.65 -1.36 13.07
N PRO A 82 -12.64 -1.74 13.89
CA PRO A 82 -11.31 -1.16 13.76
C PRO A 82 -10.58 -1.67 12.52
N MET A 83 -9.81 -0.79 11.87
CA MET A 83 -8.92 -1.14 10.78
C MET A 83 -7.47 -1.10 11.24
N PHE A 84 -6.66 -2.02 10.73
CA PHE A 84 -5.26 -2.15 11.10
C PHE A 84 -4.39 -1.95 9.86
N PHE A 85 -3.52 -0.94 9.93
CA PHE A 85 -2.51 -0.70 8.91
C PHE A 85 -1.18 -1.20 9.44
N VAL A 86 -0.56 -2.11 8.71
CA VAL A 86 0.75 -2.66 9.04
C VAL A 86 1.78 -2.04 8.12
N VAL A 87 2.82 -1.50 8.73
CA VAL A 87 3.97 -0.92 8.05
C VAL A 87 5.19 -1.76 8.40
N GLU A 88 5.90 -2.24 7.39
CA GLU A 88 7.10 -3.04 7.53
C GLU A 88 8.25 -2.38 6.80
N ALA A 89 9.43 -2.45 7.40
CA ALA A 89 10.67 -1.97 6.81
C ALA A 89 11.77 -3.00 7.10
N ASP A 90 12.13 -3.75 6.09
CA ASP A 90 13.17 -4.75 6.13
C ASP A 90 14.42 -4.25 5.43
N THR A 91 15.56 -4.29 6.12
CA THR A 91 16.85 -3.86 5.58
C THR A 91 17.71 -5.09 5.31
N TYR A 92 18.19 -5.19 4.08
CA TYR A 92 19.02 -6.29 3.62
C TYR A 92 20.40 -5.78 3.22
N GLN A 93 21.44 -6.51 3.62
CA GLN A 93 22.79 -6.35 3.11
C GLN A 93 22.98 -7.19 1.86
N SER A 94 23.29 -6.56 0.73
CA SER A 94 23.51 -7.26 -0.53
C SER A 94 24.83 -8.04 -0.48
N ARG A 95 24.77 -9.30 -0.93
CA ARG A 95 25.92 -10.20 -0.98
C ARG A 95 26.10 -10.72 -2.41
N TRP A 96 27.32 -10.63 -2.95
CA TRP A 96 27.60 -10.98 -4.33
C TRP A 96 27.50 -12.50 -4.65
N TYR A 97 27.54 -13.38 -3.62
CA TYR A 97 27.63 -14.84 -3.79
C TYR A 97 26.59 -15.66 -3.01
N TRP A 98 25.68 -15.01 -2.25
CA TRP A 98 24.60 -15.65 -1.49
C TRP A 98 23.35 -14.78 -1.50
N VAL A 99 22.29 -15.34 -0.94
CA VAL A 99 21.04 -14.59 -0.70
C VAL A 99 21.34 -13.37 0.20
N ASP A 100 20.70 -12.25 -0.08
CA ASP A 100 20.81 -11.03 0.74
C ASP A 100 20.50 -11.35 2.21
N LYS A 101 21.32 -10.83 3.11
CA LYS A 101 21.15 -11.03 4.56
C LYS A 101 20.25 -9.92 5.11
N ARG A 102 19.11 -10.29 5.71
CA ARG A 102 18.31 -9.34 6.48
C ARG A 102 19.08 -8.96 7.75
N VAL A 103 19.40 -7.67 7.87
CA VAL A 103 20.19 -7.11 8.99
C VAL A 103 19.31 -6.41 10.01
N ALA A 104 18.23 -5.78 9.57
CA ALA A 104 17.25 -5.15 10.45
C ALA A 104 15.83 -5.38 9.94
N SER A 105 14.87 -5.42 10.85
CA SER A 105 13.45 -5.56 10.55
C SER A 105 12.66 -4.75 11.57
N ALA A 106 11.86 -3.81 11.08
CA ALA A 106 10.99 -3.01 11.91
C ALA A 106 9.56 -3.10 11.42
N THR A 107 8.63 -3.25 12.36
CA THR A 107 7.20 -3.31 12.08
C THR A 107 6.48 -2.30 12.97
N ARG A 108 5.51 -1.61 12.40
CA ARG A 108 4.61 -0.70 13.09
C ARG A 108 3.18 -1.00 12.70
N THR A 109 2.31 -1.20 13.70
CA THR A 109 0.88 -1.37 13.48
C THR A 109 0.14 -0.13 13.92
N ILE A 110 -0.70 0.40 13.03
CA ILE A 110 -1.55 1.58 13.26
C ILE A 110 -2.99 1.10 13.24
N ARG A 111 -3.66 1.19 14.40
CA ARG A 111 -5.08 0.86 14.52
C ARG A 111 -5.89 2.13 14.44
N LEU A 112 -6.76 2.24 13.43
CA LEU A 112 -7.75 3.28 13.27
C LEU A 112 -9.12 2.76 13.71
N SER A 113 -9.82 3.48 14.57
CA SER A 113 -11.16 3.12 15.03
C SER A 113 -12.04 4.34 15.23
N TYR A 114 -13.30 4.24 14.87
CA TYR A 114 -14.32 5.22 15.18
C TYR A 114 -15.02 4.84 16.50
N GLN A 115 -15.29 5.81 17.34
CA GLN A 115 -16.01 5.64 18.59
C GLN A 115 -17.40 6.29 18.50
N PRO A 116 -18.48 5.53 18.25
CA PRO A 116 -19.80 6.10 18.01
C PRO A 116 -20.35 6.93 19.18
N LEU A 117 -20.05 6.53 20.43
CA LEU A 117 -20.53 7.21 21.63
C LEU A 117 -19.95 8.63 21.79
N THR A 118 -18.67 8.81 21.47
CA THR A 118 -17.98 10.09 21.57
C THR A 118 -17.88 10.81 20.23
N ARG A 119 -18.26 10.14 19.15
CA ARG A 119 -18.14 10.62 17.75
C ARG A 119 -16.71 11.04 17.40
N ARG A 120 -15.70 10.34 17.96
CA ARG A 120 -14.29 10.63 17.76
C ARG A 120 -13.57 9.47 17.07
N TRP A 121 -12.57 9.83 16.31
CA TRP A 121 -11.64 8.92 15.70
C TRP A 121 -10.44 8.69 16.60
N ARG A 122 -10.06 7.45 16.81
CA ARG A 122 -8.91 7.09 17.64
C ARG A 122 -7.88 6.34 16.81
N ILE A 123 -6.63 6.76 16.93
CA ILE A 123 -5.47 6.09 16.40
C ILE A 123 -4.65 5.55 17.55
N ASN A 124 -4.28 4.27 17.45
CA ASN A 124 -3.34 3.60 18.34
C ASN A 124 -2.16 3.14 17.52
N ILE A 125 -0.95 3.59 17.85
CA ILE A 125 0.28 3.18 17.17
C ILE A 125 1.04 2.26 18.09
N VAL A 126 1.33 1.03 17.60
CA VAL A 126 2.10 0.02 18.30
C VAL A 126 3.32 -0.34 17.50
N THR A 127 4.49 -0.39 18.13
CA THR A 127 5.71 -0.90 17.50
C THR A 127 5.72 -2.41 17.56
N GLY A 128 5.87 -3.05 16.42
CA GLY A 128 5.78 -4.51 16.24
C GLY A 128 4.39 -4.98 15.80
N LEU A 129 4.28 -6.27 15.50
CA LEU A 129 3.01 -6.93 15.19
C LEU A 129 2.15 -7.05 16.46
N ILE A 130 0.85 -6.85 16.32
CA ILE A 130 -0.11 -7.11 17.40
C ILE A 130 -0.33 -8.63 17.48
N ASN A 131 0.48 -9.29 18.29
CA ASN A 131 0.22 -10.68 18.67
C ASN A 131 -0.53 -10.68 20.01
N ASN A 132 -1.47 -11.60 20.20
CA ASN A 132 -2.26 -11.74 21.41
C ASN A 132 -1.44 -11.94 22.69
N SER A 133 -0.13 -12.22 22.55
CA SER A 133 0.83 -12.42 23.64
C SER A 133 1.77 -11.24 23.88
N ALA A 134 1.72 -10.19 23.04
CA ALA A 134 2.56 -9.00 23.22
C ALA A 134 1.95 -8.12 24.31
N GLY A 135 2.43 -8.28 25.54
CA GLY A 135 2.15 -7.37 26.63
C GLY A 135 2.39 -5.90 26.23
N LEU A 136 1.77 -4.97 26.96
CA LEU A 136 1.80 -3.50 26.84
C LEU A 136 3.11 -2.94 26.28
N ARG A 137 3.24 -2.94 24.94
CA ARG A 137 4.26 -2.16 24.27
C ARG A 137 3.75 -0.73 24.19
N ALA A 138 4.67 0.24 24.25
CA ALA A 138 4.35 1.65 24.24
C ALA A 138 3.33 1.97 23.14
N THR A 139 2.11 2.26 23.53
CA THR A 139 1.02 2.58 22.60
C THR A 139 0.82 4.08 22.63
N LEU A 140 1.06 4.73 21.50
CA LEU A 140 0.71 6.13 21.33
C LEU A 140 -0.77 6.22 20.93
N ASN A 141 -1.58 6.88 21.78
CA ASN A 141 -3.00 7.10 21.53
C ASN A 141 -3.23 8.54 21.10
N GLN A 142 -3.91 8.71 19.98
CA GLN A 142 -4.29 10.03 19.47
C GLN A 142 -5.78 10.02 19.11
N ASN A 143 -6.48 11.12 19.42
CA ASN A 143 -7.89 11.29 19.08
C ASN A 143 -8.03 12.45 18.09
N TYR A 144 -8.95 12.28 17.14
CA TYR A 144 -9.26 13.24 16.08
C TYR A 144 -10.76 13.44 16.00
N ASP A 145 -11.18 14.62 15.58
CA ASP A 145 -12.61 14.92 15.47
C ASP A 145 -13.16 14.48 14.09
N THR A 146 -12.32 14.44 13.06
CA THR A 146 -12.72 14.10 11.69
C THR A 146 -11.93 12.91 11.12
N LEU A 147 -12.55 12.17 10.18
CA LEU A 147 -11.88 11.08 9.46
C LEU A 147 -10.68 11.58 8.63
N PRO A 148 -10.78 12.69 7.85
CA PRO A 148 -9.65 13.19 7.08
C PRO A 148 -8.42 13.53 7.94
N GLU A 149 -8.60 14.09 9.12
CA GLU A 149 -7.48 14.34 10.06
C GLU A 149 -6.85 13.03 10.54
N ALA A 150 -7.68 12.06 10.93
CA ALA A 150 -7.20 10.75 11.36
C ALA A 150 -6.46 10.04 10.20
N LEU A 151 -7.00 10.06 8.98
CA LEU A 151 -6.33 9.48 7.81
C LEU A 151 -5.00 10.16 7.52
N SER A 152 -4.93 11.49 7.59
CA SER A 152 -3.68 12.23 7.40
C SER A 152 -2.60 11.81 8.41
N ALA A 153 -3.00 11.47 9.63
CA ALA A 153 -2.08 10.95 10.64
C ALA A 153 -1.65 9.50 10.36
N VAL A 154 -2.55 8.65 9.83
CA VAL A 154 -2.20 7.27 9.39
C VAL A 154 -1.26 7.30 8.20
N GLN A 155 -1.47 8.21 7.25
CA GLN A 155 -0.70 8.37 6.02
C GLN A 155 0.73 8.87 6.27
N ARG A 156 0.98 9.54 7.40
CA ARG A 156 2.28 10.15 7.72
C ARG A 156 3.10 9.31 8.68
N LEU A 157 4.21 8.83 8.19
CA LEU A 157 5.26 8.18 8.97
C LEU A 157 6.39 9.18 9.18
N SER A 158 6.55 9.69 10.41
CA SER A 158 7.61 10.66 10.73
C SER A 158 8.65 10.02 11.64
N ARG A 159 9.93 10.10 11.24
CA ARG A 159 11.09 9.65 12.02
C ARG A 159 10.87 8.29 12.71
N TRP A 160 10.40 7.32 11.96
CA TRP A 160 10.26 5.96 12.46
C TRP A 160 11.62 5.26 12.45
N ARG A 161 12.08 4.85 13.64
CA ARG A 161 13.32 4.09 13.79
C ARG A 161 13.15 2.70 13.20
N ILE A 162 13.95 2.37 12.19
CA ILE A 162 13.88 1.11 11.45
C ILE A 162 15.08 0.19 11.72
N ALA A 163 16.19 0.73 12.19
CA ALA A 163 17.38 -0.04 12.55
C ALA A 163 18.22 0.68 13.61
N ASP A 164 19.00 -0.08 14.34
CA ASP A 164 20.02 0.44 15.26
C ASP A 164 21.35 0.67 14.54
N ASN A 165 22.18 1.61 15.04
CA ASN A 165 23.48 1.88 14.44
C ASN A 165 24.44 0.69 14.53
N THR A 166 24.20 -0.24 15.46
CA THR A 166 24.97 -1.48 15.61
C THR A 166 24.65 -2.51 14.53
N GLU A 167 23.49 -2.39 13.88
CA GLU A 167 23.02 -3.29 12.82
C GLU A 167 23.44 -2.83 11.42
N ILE A 168 23.76 -1.54 11.27
CA ILE A 168 24.04 -0.89 9.99
C ILE A 168 25.47 -0.31 10.01
N GLU A 169 26.35 -0.86 9.20
CA GLU A 169 27.71 -0.36 9.01
C GLU A 169 27.71 0.87 8.07
N ALA A 170 28.70 1.76 8.25
CA ALA A 170 28.90 2.88 7.34
C ALA A 170 29.48 2.37 6.01
N ASP A 171 29.17 3.09 4.91
CA ASP A 171 29.72 2.85 3.57
C ASP A 171 29.41 1.47 2.97
N VAL A 172 28.46 0.74 3.54
CA VAL A 172 27.93 -0.51 2.99
C VAL A 172 26.62 -0.24 2.26
N ALA A 173 26.45 -0.90 1.11
CA ALA A 173 25.21 -0.83 0.34
C ALA A 173 24.16 -1.75 0.95
N TYR A 174 23.02 -1.19 1.27
CA TYR A 174 21.85 -1.90 1.77
C TYR A 174 20.68 -1.77 0.79
N LYS A 175 19.75 -2.73 0.84
CA LYS A 175 18.46 -2.68 0.17
C LYS A 175 17.38 -2.57 1.25
N LEU A 176 16.57 -1.52 1.17
CA LEU A 176 15.41 -1.34 2.03
C LEU A 176 14.16 -1.78 1.28
N GLU A 177 13.42 -2.67 1.87
CA GLU A 177 12.08 -3.09 1.41
C GLU A 177 11.06 -2.50 2.38
N PHE A 178 10.27 -1.58 1.86
CA PHE A 178 9.19 -0.93 2.60
C PHE A 178 7.85 -1.45 2.11
N SER A 179 6.96 -1.79 3.02
CA SER A 179 5.57 -2.13 2.73
C SER A 179 4.60 -1.43 3.69
N PHE A 180 3.48 -0.99 3.16
CA PHE A 180 2.34 -0.45 3.89
C PHE A 180 1.10 -1.17 3.42
N ASN A 181 0.39 -1.85 4.31
CA ASN A 181 -0.76 -2.67 3.95
C ASN A 181 -1.90 -2.53 4.97
N LEU A 182 -3.15 -2.55 4.48
CA LEU A 182 -4.32 -2.77 5.33
C LEU A 182 -4.41 -4.25 5.67
N ASP A 183 -4.26 -4.59 6.95
CA ASP A 183 -4.31 -5.97 7.46
C ASP A 183 -5.73 -6.38 7.82
N LEU A 184 -6.32 -7.21 6.98
CA LEU A 184 -7.67 -7.74 7.16
C LEU A 184 -7.72 -8.95 8.08
N SER A 185 -6.58 -9.55 8.43
CA SER A 185 -6.51 -10.73 9.31
C SER A 185 -6.91 -10.41 10.75
N GLN A 186 -6.78 -9.14 11.14
CA GLN A 186 -7.15 -8.64 12.46
C GLN A 186 -8.66 -8.34 12.60
N LEU A 187 -9.43 -8.42 11.52
CA LEU A 187 -10.88 -8.22 11.57
C LEU A 187 -11.57 -9.35 12.33
N PRO A 188 -12.72 -9.09 13.00
CA PRO A 188 -13.55 -10.14 13.57
C PRO A 188 -13.97 -11.16 12.50
N ARG A 189 -13.98 -12.44 12.84
CA ARG A 189 -14.23 -13.57 11.91
C ARG A 189 -15.41 -13.39 10.94
N PRO A 190 -16.58 -12.85 11.33
CA PRO A 190 -17.69 -12.65 10.38
C PRO A 190 -17.32 -11.76 9.20
N PHE A 191 -16.43 -10.79 9.41
CA PHE A 191 -15.98 -9.85 8.37
C PHE A 191 -14.85 -10.43 7.51
N GLN A 192 -14.01 -11.31 8.06
CA GLN A 192 -12.94 -11.95 7.30
C GLN A 192 -13.48 -12.81 6.14
N ILE A 193 -14.59 -13.51 6.34
CA ILE A 193 -15.17 -14.40 5.32
C ILE A 193 -15.71 -13.62 4.11
N GLY A 194 -16.28 -12.43 4.32
CA GLY A 194 -16.82 -11.59 3.26
C GLY A 194 -15.78 -10.78 2.48
N VAL A 195 -14.57 -10.66 3.01
CA VAL A 195 -13.51 -9.77 2.50
C VAL A 195 -12.45 -10.52 1.69
N VAL A 196 -12.29 -11.83 1.93
CA VAL A 196 -11.29 -12.65 1.24
C VAL A 196 -11.56 -12.66 -0.27
N GLY A 197 -10.60 -12.09 -1.03
CA GLY A 197 -10.67 -12.02 -2.51
C GLY A 197 -11.36 -10.79 -3.08
N GLN A 198 -11.88 -9.87 -2.25
CA GLN A 198 -12.44 -8.61 -2.73
C GLN A 198 -11.37 -7.53 -2.83
N ARG A 199 -11.08 -7.07 -4.05
CA ARG A 199 -10.11 -5.98 -4.32
C ARG A 199 -10.50 -4.65 -3.66
N ASP A 200 -11.77 -4.48 -3.35
CA ASP A 200 -12.33 -3.26 -2.75
C ASP A 200 -11.87 -3.02 -1.30
N TRP A 201 -11.21 -4.01 -0.68
CA TRP A 201 -10.65 -3.91 0.67
C TRP A 201 -9.12 -3.75 0.67
N THR A 202 -8.50 -3.53 -0.48
CA THR A 202 -7.04 -3.51 -0.58
C THR A 202 -6.52 -2.08 -0.56
N VAL A 203 -5.71 -1.76 0.44
CA VAL A 203 -4.85 -0.57 0.49
C VAL A 203 -3.43 -1.08 0.67
N SER A 204 -2.56 -0.89 -0.32
CA SER A 204 -1.18 -1.32 -0.25
C SER A 204 -0.25 -0.40 -1.02
N ALA A 205 0.92 -0.12 -0.44
CA ALA A 205 2.02 0.54 -1.11
C ALA A 205 3.32 -0.19 -0.78
N GLN A 206 4.20 -0.31 -1.76
CA GLN A 206 5.50 -0.97 -1.60
C GLN A 206 6.58 -0.14 -2.26
N LYS A 207 7.76 -0.11 -1.67
CA LYS A 207 8.94 0.54 -2.26
C LYS A 207 10.20 -0.23 -1.90
N ASN A 208 11.04 -0.45 -2.90
CA ASN A 208 12.38 -0.98 -2.74
C ASN A 208 13.38 0.11 -3.07
N GLU A 209 14.27 0.41 -2.15
CA GLU A 209 15.27 1.46 -2.31
C GLU A 209 16.66 0.96 -1.93
N ARG A 210 17.67 1.35 -2.71
CA ARG A 210 19.07 1.11 -2.36
C ARG A 210 19.56 2.25 -1.50
N LEU A 211 20.09 1.91 -0.32
CA LEU A 211 20.61 2.86 0.64
C LEU A 211 22.13 2.78 0.68
N LEU A 212 22.78 3.93 0.51
CA LEU A 212 24.18 4.16 0.85
C LEU A 212 24.18 5.09 2.06
N LEU A 213 24.23 4.51 3.25
CA LEU A 213 24.20 5.27 4.49
C LEU A 213 25.63 5.66 4.85
N GLY A 214 26.00 6.91 4.56
CA GLY A 214 27.29 7.49 4.97
C GLY A 214 27.45 7.59 6.49
N ALA A 215 28.60 8.06 6.94
CA ALA A 215 28.86 8.30 8.35
C ALA A 215 27.78 9.20 9.00
N VAL A 216 27.54 8.97 10.28
CA VAL A 216 26.55 9.72 11.07
C VAL A 216 26.78 11.22 10.93
N ARG A 217 25.78 11.97 10.49
CA ARG A 217 25.82 13.43 10.57
C ARG A 217 25.65 13.82 12.04
N PRO A 218 26.66 14.47 12.68
CA PRO A 218 26.46 15.00 14.01
C PRO A 218 25.30 16.00 13.96
N LYS A 219 24.43 15.94 14.94
CA LYS A 219 23.36 16.90 15.14
C LYS A 219 24.01 18.27 15.26
N THR A 220 23.95 19.08 14.18
CA THR A 220 24.46 20.44 14.20
C THR A 220 23.77 21.16 15.34
N ALA A 221 24.52 21.40 16.44
CA ALA A 221 24.08 22.29 17.49
C ALA A 221 23.69 23.60 16.80
N LEU A 222 22.47 24.08 17.05
CA LEU A 222 22.08 25.43 16.65
C LEU A 222 23.23 26.38 17.01
N PRO A 223 23.70 27.25 16.09
CA PRO A 223 24.69 28.22 16.45
C PRO A 223 24.10 29.06 17.59
N LEU A 224 24.73 28.96 18.76
CA LEU A 224 24.50 29.87 19.86
C LEU A 224 24.60 31.28 19.28
N ALA A 225 23.47 31.98 19.30
CA ALA A 225 23.45 33.41 18.96
C ALA A 225 24.57 34.07 19.77
N LYS A 226 25.55 34.60 19.07
CA LYS A 226 26.65 35.39 19.63
C LYS A 226 25.99 36.61 20.28
N GLU A 227 25.87 36.55 21.59
CA GLU A 227 25.49 37.69 22.42
C GLU A 227 26.50 38.81 22.11
N ALA A 228 26.01 39.82 21.42
CA ALA A 228 26.80 41.00 21.13
C ALA A 228 26.90 41.77 22.45
N ASP A 229 28.05 41.64 23.07
CA ASP A 229 28.49 42.50 24.17
C ASP A 229 28.58 43.96 23.67
N LYS A 230 27.93 44.83 24.37
CA LYS A 230 28.13 46.25 24.31
C LYS A 230 28.04 46.83 25.73
#